data_fb3db1e562f42926de70ae261ad86759
#
_entry.id   fb3db1e562f42926de70ae261ad86759
#
_cell.length_a   1.000
_cell.length_b   1.000
_cell.length_c   1.000
_cell.angle_alpha   90.00
_cell.angle_beta   90.00
_cell.angle_gamma   90.00
#
_symmetry.space_group_name_H-M   'P 1'
#
loop_
_entity.id
_entity.type
_entity.pdbx_description
1 polymer ?
#
loop_
_entity_poly.entity_id
_entity_poly.type
_entity_poly.pdbx_seq_one_letter_code
_entity_poly.pdbx_strand_id
1 'polypeptide(L)'
;MTQALHAAAVVDRARPRLELDRILHPRSVAVFGASDSKDKFGGRIMSFLIQHGFAGEIYPINPRRAEVLGRRAYPAIAAAPAAPDVAILAVPGGSLVTSVAEAAAAGVGCCVIISTGFAEAGAEGAARQAALVEIARRSGMRLIGPNCMGLIVPHHRLALCSSVVLDTDRLRDGAISLVSQSGALMVSIFDRAAADSIGFRHCVSLGNQVDLEISDFLEHLVDEPQTEAICVYVEGLLDGGRFRRALAAARRAGKPVLVVKTGRTAAGVKSARSHTASLAGAWDVFEAVCREEGAVLAQQPEDMVRAAQFLIRHKRPRRGGVAILSSSGGGCGIASDRVSELDLPLARLAPATRAALEEILLPPQADNPIDLGGRRAPEDVEIAGDAARIIFGDDGVSYGDHLDLRIRGFGDDARPGGPTPAADRHDDDLDIWLPLEDLECLRRHPGDQVRLVA
;
A
#
# COMPACT_ATOMS: atom_id res chain seq x y z
N MET A 1 -32.42 0.68 -19.03
CA MET A 1 -31.34 1.29 -19.82
C MET A 1 -29.99 1.24 -19.15
N THR A 2 -29.87 1.12 -17.84
CA THR A 2 -28.61 1.10 -17.08
C THR A 2 -27.83 -0.24 -17.13
N GLN A 3 -28.50 -1.37 -17.36
CA GLN A 3 -27.88 -2.69 -17.50
C GLN A 3 -27.17 -2.90 -18.85
N ALA A 4 -27.59 -2.22 -19.91
CA ALA A 4 -26.97 -2.37 -21.23
C ALA A 4 -25.60 -1.68 -21.38
N LEU A 5 -25.33 -0.64 -20.57
CA LEU A 5 -24.04 0.07 -20.58
C LEU A 5 -22.92 -0.70 -19.84
N HIS A 6 -23.29 -1.62 -18.92
CA HIS A 6 -22.31 -2.47 -18.23
C HIS A 6 -21.87 -3.70 -19.05
N ALA A 7 -22.69 -4.15 -20.01
CA ALA A 7 -22.39 -5.32 -20.83
C ALA A 7 -21.40 -5.05 -21.98
N ALA A 8 -21.10 -3.78 -22.29
CA ALA A 8 -20.24 -3.41 -23.42
C ALA A 8 -18.72 -3.39 -23.13
N ALA A 9 -18.30 -3.64 -21.90
CA ALA A 9 -16.89 -3.48 -21.47
C ALA A 9 -16.19 -4.81 -21.11
N VAL A 10 -16.61 -5.94 -21.66
CA VAL A 10 -15.81 -7.17 -21.56
C VAL A 10 -14.73 -7.11 -22.64
N VAL A 11 -13.62 -6.44 -22.34
CA VAL A 11 -12.37 -6.63 -23.06
C VAL A 11 -11.96 -8.09 -22.88
N ASP A 12 -11.54 -8.76 -23.95
CA ASP A 12 -11.06 -10.15 -23.91
C ASP A 12 -9.96 -10.30 -22.85
N ARG A 13 -10.31 -10.97 -21.74
CA ARG A 13 -9.50 -11.06 -20.53
C ARG A 13 -8.46 -12.21 -20.55
N ALA A 14 -8.30 -12.87 -21.68
CA ALA A 14 -7.34 -13.97 -21.85
C ALA A 14 -5.91 -13.50 -22.22
N ARG A 15 -5.53 -12.27 -21.79
CA ARG A 15 -4.22 -11.70 -22.13
C ARG A 15 -3.12 -12.17 -21.18
N PRO A 16 -1.89 -12.41 -21.70
CA PRO A 16 -0.81 -13.01 -20.92
C PRO A 16 -0.29 -12.12 -19.78
N ARG A 17 0.13 -12.76 -18.66
CA ARG A 17 0.71 -12.14 -17.46
C ARG A 17 1.93 -11.24 -17.73
N LEU A 18 2.64 -11.50 -18.81
CA LEU A 18 3.83 -10.73 -19.23
C LEU A 18 3.56 -9.23 -19.38
N GLU A 19 2.32 -8.83 -19.67
CA GLU A 19 1.97 -7.41 -19.85
C GLU A 19 2.02 -6.62 -18.53
N LEU A 20 1.64 -7.21 -17.38
CA LEU A 20 1.70 -6.54 -16.08
C LEU A 20 3.14 -6.36 -15.60
N ASP A 21 4.01 -7.33 -15.80
CA ASP A 21 5.44 -7.17 -15.53
C ASP A 21 6.03 -5.99 -16.30
N ARG A 22 5.68 -5.88 -17.58
CA ARG A 22 6.13 -4.77 -18.44
C ARG A 22 5.59 -3.42 -17.98
N ILE A 23 4.39 -3.39 -17.41
CA ILE A 23 3.77 -2.16 -16.87
C ILE A 23 4.43 -1.76 -15.55
N LEU A 24 4.69 -2.70 -14.65
CA LEU A 24 5.29 -2.47 -13.34
C LEU A 24 6.82 -2.28 -13.41
N HIS A 25 7.48 -2.89 -14.39
CA HIS A 25 8.92 -2.79 -14.63
C HIS A 25 9.23 -2.27 -16.05
N PRO A 26 8.74 -1.06 -16.39
CA PRO A 26 8.94 -0.52 -17.74
C PRO A 26 10.41 -0.17 -17.99
N ARG A 27 10.90 -0.47 -19.17
CA ARG A 27 12.21 -0.01 -19.65
C ARG A 27 12.17 1.41 -20.20
N SER A 28 10.98 1.87 -20.54
CA SER A 28 10.76 3.21 -21.07
C SER A 28 9.37 3.76 -20.69
N VAL A 29 9.33 5.05 -20.39
CA VAL A 29 8.08 5.77 -20.05
C VAL A 29 7.95 7.02 -20.91
N ALA A 30 6.73 7.33 -21.38
CA ALA A 30 6.42 8.63 -21.97
C ALA A 30 5.56 9.43 -21.00
N VAL A 31 5.82 10.75 -20.91
CA VAL A 31 5.04 11.68 -20.11
C VAL A 31 4.36 12.70 -21.03
N PHE A 32 3.08 12.50 -21.30
CA PHE A 32 2.28 13.46 -22.05
C PHE A 32 1.94 14.68 -21.18
N GLY A 33 2.13 15.87 -21.71
CA GLY A 33 2.00 17.10 -20.94
C GLY A 33 3.20 17.39 -20.03
N ALA A 34 4.36 16.81 -20.34
CA ALA A 34 5.62 17.07 -19.65
C ALA A 34 5.91 18.58 -19.55
N SER A 35 6.44 19.03 -18.40
CA SER A 35 6.68 20.44 -18.10
C SER A 35 7.86 20.59 -17.13
N ASP A 36 8.50 21.76 -17.13
CA ASP A 36 9.51 22.12 -16.13
C ASP A 36 8.89 22.56 -14.78
N SER A 37 7.59 22.93 -14.78
CA SER A 37 6.94 23.44 -13.57
C SER A 37 6.35 22.31 -12.74
N LYS A 38 6.79 22.18 -11.48
CA LYS A 38 6.22 21.28 -10.47
C LYS A 38 4.75 21.62 -10.10
N ASP A 39 4.22 22.78 -10.49
CA ASP A 39 2.80 23.11 -10.30
C ASP A 39 1.89 22.30 -11.21
N LYS A 40 2.43 21.77 -12.30
CA LYS A 40 1.71 20.93 -13.26
C LYS A 40 1.95 19.45 -12.99
N PHE A 41 0.92 18.63 -13.17
CA PHE A 41 1.03 17.19 -12.99
C PHE A 41 2.17 16.57 -13.81
N GLY A 42 2.27 16.91 -15.11
CA GLY A 42 3.35 16.40 -15.94
C GLY A 42 4.75 16.86 -15.52
N GLY A 43 4.85 18.05 -14.93
CA GLY A 43 6.11 18.53 -14.37
C GLY A 43 6.52 17.82 -13.09
N ARG A 44 5.56 17.53 -12.19
CA ARG A 44 5.80 16.70 -10.98
C ARG A 44 6.26 15.31 -11.35
N ILE A 45 5.54 14.63 -12.25
CA ILE A 45 5.89 13.28 -12.72
C ILE A 45 7.31 13.26 -13.30
N MET A 46 7.65 14.24 -14.16
CA MET A 46 8.99 14.37 -14.72
C MET A 46 10.05 14.56 -13.63
N SER A 47 9.78 15.47 -12.67
CA SER A 47 10.68 15.73 -11.54
C SER A 47 10.90 14.47 -10.70
N PHE A 48 9.86 13.72 -10.35
CA PHE A 48 9.99 12.53 -9.51
C PHE A 48 10.70 11.37 -10.21
N LEU A 49 10.44 11.15 -11.50
CA LEU A 49 11.20 10.16 -12.28
C LEU A 49 12.70 10.45 -12.28
N ILE A 50 13.07 11.72 -12.37
CA ILE A 50 14.48 12.18 -12.36
C ILE A 50 15.04 12.11 -10.93
N GLN A 51 14.34 12.66 -9.94
CA GLN A 51 14.74 12.72 -8.53
C GLN A 51 15.02 11.34 -7.95
N HIS A 52 14.14 10.38 -8.21
CA HIS A 52 14.30 9.01 -7.70
C HIS A 52 15.20 8.15 -8.60
N GLY A 53 15.71 8.68 -9.71
CA GLY A 53 16.68 8.01 -10.55
C GLY A 53 16.11 6.81 -11.30
N PHE A 54 14.91 6.95 -11.89
CA PHE A 54 14.38 5.93 -12.79
C PHE A 54 15.41 5.59 -13.87
N ALA A 55 15.80 4.32 -13.97
CA ALA A 55 16.90 3.89 -14.82
C ALA A 55 16.52 3.70 -16.31
N GLY A 56 15.21 3.67 -16.60
CA GLY A 56 14.71 3.51 -17.97
C GLY A 56 14.72 4.83 -18.77
N GLU A 57 14.39 4.71 -20.05
CA GLU A 57 14.26 5.87 -20.94
C GLU A 57 13.01 6.69 -20.59
N ILE A 58 13.15 8.02 -20.56
CA ILE A 58 12.04 8.94 -20.33
C ILE A 58 11.83 9.77 -21.60
N TYR A 59 10.64 9.72 -22.17
CA TYR A 59 10.23 10.49 -23.35
C TYR A 59 9.23 11.60 -22.96
N PRO A 60 9.71 12.83 -22.70
CA PRO A 60 8.82 13.97 -22.46
C PRO A 60 8.07 14.32 -23.75
N ILE A 61 6.74 14.32 -23.70
CA ILE A 61 5.91 14.70 -24.87
C ILE A 61 5.34 16.10 -24.62
N ASN A 62 5.84 17.06 -25.38
CA ASN A 62 5.41 18.45 -25.30
C ASN A 62 5.51 19.14 -26.68
N PRO A 63 4.39 19.60 -27.30
CA PRO A 63 4.41 20.19 -28.66
C PRO A 63 5.05 21.57 -28.71
N ARG A 64 5.35 22.21 -27.56
CA ARG A 64 5.82 23.60 -27.49
C ARG A 64 7.27 23.75 -27.01
N ARG A 65 7.90 22.63 -26.57
CA ARG A 65 9.25 22.65 -26.00
C ARG A 65 10.14 21.63 -26.65
N ALA A 66 11.38 21.99 -26.91
CA ALA A 66 12.41 21.08 -27.41
C ALA A 66 13.08 20.31 -26.26
N GLU A 67 12.97 20.83 -25.02
CA GLU A 67 13.58 20.26 -23.82
C GLU A 67 12.67 20.45 -22.60
N VAL A 68 12.68 19.50 -21.68
CA VAL A 68 12.01 19.54 -20.37
C VAL A 68 12.94 18.95 -19.32
N LEU A 69 13.28 19.72 -18.29
CA LEU A 69 14.18 19.34 -17.19
C LEU A 69 15.50 18.69 -17.69
N GLY A 70 16.15 19.32 -18.68
CA GLY A 70 17.41 18.86 -19.25
C GLY A 70 17.30 17.61 -20.16
N ARG A 71 16.07 17.19 -20.49
CA ARG A 71 15.83 16.05 -21.38
C ARG A 71 15.17 16.49 -22.67
N ARG A 72 15.62 15.94 -23.79
CA ARG A 72 14.99 16.17 -25.10
C ARG A 72 13.49 15.85 -25.02
N ALA A 73 12.66 16.81 -25.42
CA ALA A 73 11.23 16.64 -25.55
C ALA A 73 10.83 16.41 -27.01
N TYR A 74 9.76 15.67 -27.19
CA TYR A 74 9.23 15.31 -28.51
C TYR A 74 7.88 16.00 -28.72
N PRO A 75 7.61 16.58 -29.90
CA PRO A 75 6.36 17.30 -30.16
C PRO A 75 5.13 16.38 -30.16
N ALA A 76 5.32 15.11 -30.49
CA ALA A 76 4.32 14.03 -30.45
C ALA A 76 5.02 12.72 -30.15
N ILE A 77 4.27 11.71 -29.68
CA ILE A 77 4.78 10.39 -29.34
C ILE A 77 5.40 9.68 -30.56
N ALA A 78 4.87 9.91 -31.75
CA ALA A 78 5.40 9.35 -33.00
C ALA A 78 6.82 9.85 -33.33
N ALA A 79 7.27 10.95 -32.74
CA ALA A 79 8.63 11.45 -32.90
C ALA A 79 9.62 10.86 -31.87
N ALA A 80 9.15 10.06 -30.91
CA ALA A 80 10.01 9.38 -29.95
C ALA A 80 10.83 8.27 -30.66
N PRO A 81 12.06 7.98 -30.16
CA PRO A 81 12.95 7.01 -30.85
C PRO A 81 12.40 5.57 -30.87
N ALA A 82 11.55 5.22 -29.94
CA ALA A 82 10.91 3.90 -29.85
C ALA A 82 9.55 4.00 -29.16
N ALA A 83 8.69 2.99 -29.36
CA ALA A 83 7.44 2.87 -28.63
C ALA A 83 7.73 2.62 -27.14
N PRO A 84 7.25 3.49 -26.22
CA PRO A 84 7.46 3.28 -24.79
C PRO A 84 6.59 2.13 -24.24
N ASP A 85 7.09 1.48 -23.20
CA ASP A 85 6.34 0.44 -22.49
C ASP A 85 5.08 1.02 -21.85
N VAL A 86 5.23 2.17 -21.18
CA VAL A 86 4.13 2.85 -20.48
C VAL A 86 4.11 4.34 -20.85
N ALA A 87 2.92 4.88 -21.05
CA ALA A 87 2.71 6.33 -21.16
C ALA A 87 1.80 6.82 -20.03
N ILE A 88 2.19 7.90 -19.35
CA ILE A 88 1.29 8.60 -18.43
C ILE A 88 0.75 9.87 -19.07
N LEU A 89 -0.58 10.04 -19.00
CA LEU A 89 -1.27 11.14 -19.64
C LEU A 89 -1.68 12.20 -18.61
N ALA A 90 -0.92 13.31 -18.58
CA ALA A 90 -1.16 14.50 -17.77
C ALA A 90 -1.63 15.67 -18.65
N VAL A 91 -2.60 15.42 -19.52
CA VAL A 91 -3.14 16.37 -20.48
C VAL A 91 -4.58 16.76 -20.14
N PRO A 92 -5.07 17.95 -20.60
CA PRO A 92 -6.46 18.34 -20.41
C PRO A 92 -7.44 17.34 -21.03
N GLY A 93 -8.61 17.15 -20.39
CA GLY A 93 -9.60 16.16 -20.80
C GLY A 93 -10.06 16.26 -22.27
N GLY A 94 -10.09 17.47 -22.85
CA GLY A 94 -10.47 17.66 -24.25
C GLY A 94 -9.51 17.06 -25.29
N SER A 95 -8.21 16.90 -24.93
CA SER A 95 -7.21 16.27 -25.82
C SER A 95 -6.92 14.83 -25.50
N LEU A 96 -7.51 14.29 -24.44
CA LEU A 96 -7.11 12.99 -23.90
C LEU A 96 -7.39 11.83 -24.85
N VAL A 97 -8.60 11.75 -25.43
CA VAL A 97 -8.97 10.67 -26.36
C VAL A 97 -8.03 10.66 -27.57
N THR A 98 -7.69 11.82 -28.10
CA THR A 98 -6.71 11.97 -29.19
C THR A 98 -5.33 11.50 -28.76
N SER A 99 -4.86 11.91 -27.57
CA SER A 99 -3.55 11.49 -27.07
C SER A 99 -3.47 9.96 -26.83
N VAL A 100 -4.56 9.34 -26.36
CA VAL A 100 -4.63 7.88 -26.23
C VAL A 100 -4.62 7.18 -27.60
N ALA A 101 -5.28 7.74 -28.61
CA ALA A 101 -5.24 7.21 -29.97
C ALA A 101 -3.84 7.34 -30.59
N GLU A 102 -3.15 8.46 -30.38
CA GLU A 102 -1.78 8.66 -30.80
C GLU A 102 -0.82 7.67 -30.12
N ALA A 103 -0.98 7.46 -28.82
CA ALA A 103 -0.19 6.47 -28.06
C ALA A 103 -0.41 5.05 -28.59
N ALA A 104 -1.65 4.68 -28.86
CA ALA A 104 -2.01 3.39 -29.46
C ALA A 104 -1.41 3.20 -30.85
N ALA A 105 -1.46 4.23 -31.71
CA ALA A 105 -0.88 4.20 -33.04
C ALA A 105 0.65 4.08 -33.01
N ALA A 106 1.30 4.68 -32.00
CA ALA A 106 2.75 4.57 -31.77
C ALA A 106 3.17 3.24 -31.12
N GLY A 107 2.24 2.33 -30.79
CA GLY A 107 2.56 1.03 -30.23
C GLY A 107 2.87 1.03 -28.72
N VAL A 108 2.42 2.05 -27.98
CA VAL A 108 2.55 2.09 -26.52
C VAL A 108 1.87 0.87 -25.89
N GLY A 109 2.56 0.22 -24.94
CA GLY A 109 2.03 -1.00 -24.30
C GLY A 109 0.90 -0.73 -23.32
N CYS A 110 1.01 0.34 -22.52
CA CYS A 110 -0.02 0.73 -21.54
C CYS A 110 -0.10 2.25 -21.40
N CYS A 111 -1.33 2.78 -21.27
CA CYS A 111 -1.59 4.15 -20.88
C CYS A 111 -2.11 4.24 -19.45
N VAL A 112 -1.45 5.06 -18.62
CA VAL A 112 -1.90 5.46 -17.29
C VAL A 112 -2.58 6.81 -17.38
N ILE A 113 -3.86 6.88 -17.11
CA ILE A 113 -4.71 8.06 -17.36
C ILE A 113 -5.11 8.70 -16.03
N ILE A 114 -4.42 9.79 -15.65
CA ILE A 114 -4.68 10.48 -14.38
C ILE A 114 -5.84 11.47 -14.45
N SER A 115 -6.23 11.91 -15.65
CA SER A 115 -7.30 12.89 -15.84
C SER A 115 -8.66 12.37 -15.39
N THR A 116 -9.48 13.26 -14.84
CA THR A 116 -10.87 13.07 -14.45
C THR A 116 -11.84 13.53 -15.53
N GLY A 117 -13.15 13.41 -15.30
CA GLY A 117 -14.20 13.86 -16.22
C GLY A 117 -14.70 12.77 -17.16
N PHE A 118 -14.72 11.53 -16.69
CA PHE A 118 -15.19 10.35 -17.40
C PHE A 118 -16.56 9.86 -16.87
N ALA A 119 -16.77 8.58 -16.67
CA ALA A 119 -18.08 8.04 -16.25
C ALA A 119 -18.59 8.66 -14.93
N GLU A 120 -17.70 9.07 -14.03
CA GLU A 120 -18.02 9.79 -12.80
C GLU A 120 -18.62 11.19 -13.06
N ALA A 121 -18.38 11.79 -14.23
CA ALA A 121 -18.89 13.11 -14.62
C ALA A 121 -20.20 13.04 -15.43
N GLY A 122 -20.85 11.87 -15.53
CA GLY A 122 -22.12 11.69 -16.20
C GLY A 122 -22.03 11.18 -17.63
N ALA A 123 -23.12 11.32 -18.39
CA ALA A 123 -23.30 10.64 -19.69
C ALA A 123 -22.25 11.00 -20.75
N GLU A 124 -21.86 12.26 -20.85
CA GLU A 124 -20.83 12.71 -21.79
C GLU A 124 -19.45 12.13 -21.42
N GLY A 125 -19.15 12.12 -20.11
CA GLY A 125 -17.95 11.48 -19.58
C GLY A 125 -17.93 9.97 -19.85
N ALA A 126 -19.06 9.30 -19.68
CA ALA A 126 -19.20 7.88 -20.00
C ALA A 126 -18.97 7.59 -21.50
N ALA A 127 -19.43 8.45 -22.39
CA ALA A 127 -19.16 8.33 -23.82
C ALA A 127 -17.66 8.48 -24.14
N ARG A 128 -16.97 9.45 -23.50
CA ARG A 128 -15.51 9.58 -23.62
C ARG A 128 -14.79 8.35 -23.10
N GLN A 129 -15.23 7.79 -21.99
CA GLN A 129 -14.67 6.55 -21.42
C GLN A 129 -14.82 5.36 -22.39
N ALA A 130 -16.01 5.21 -23.00
CA ALA A 130 -16.25 4.17 -24.00
C ALA A 130 -15.30 4.28 -25.21
N ALA A 131 -15.00 5.50 -25.64
CA ALA A 131 -14.03 5.72 -26.72
C ALA A 131 -12.61 5.25 -26.34
N LEU A 132 -12.17 5.44 -25.10
CA LEU A 132 -10.88 4.92 -24.61
C LEU A 132 -10.84 3.39 -24.65
N VAL A 133 -11.90 2.75 -24.18
CA VAL A 133 -12.02 1.27 -24.20
C VAL A 133 -11.95 0.74 -25.63
N GLU A 134 -12.63 1.38 -26.57
CA GLU A 134 -12.61 0.96 -27.97
C GLU A 134 -11.22 1.11 -28.61
N ILE A 135 -10.48 2.19 -28.31
CA ILE A 135 -9.09 2.37 -28.76
C ILE A 135 -8.21 1.24 -28.21
N ALA A 136 -8.30 0.97 -26.91
CA ALA A 136 -7.53 -0.09 -26.27
C ALA A 136 -7.84 -1.47 -26.87
N ARG A 137 -9.12 -1.77 -27.07
CA ARG A 137 -9.56 -3.04 -27.65
C ARG A 137 -8.99 -3.26 -29.07
N ARG A 138 -8.99 -2.23 -29.91
CA ARG A 138 -8.49 -2.31 -31.29
C ARG A 138 -6.99 -2.43 -31.38
N SER A 139 -6.26 -1.70 -30.54
CA SER A 139 -4.81 -1.64 -30.59
C SER A 139 -4.10 -2.74 -29.79
N GLY A 140 -4.82 -3.37 -28.84
CA GLY A 140 -4.20 -4.25 -27.85
C GLY A 140 -3.49 -3.53 -26.70
N MET A 141 -3.43 -2.20 -26.70
CA MET A 141 -2.88 -1.39 -25.62
C MET A 141 -3.71 -1.55 -24.36
N ARG A 142 -3.04 -1.60 -23.18
CA ARG A 142 -3.71 -1.68 -21.89
C ARG A 142 -3.98 -0.28 -21.32
N LEU A 143 -4.97 -0.17 -20.44
CA LEU A 143 -5.31 1.08 -19.76
C LEU A 143 -5.34 0.88 -18.24
N ILE A 144 -4.75 1.83 -17.50
CA ILE A 144 -4.94 2.02 -16.07
C ILE A 144 -5.66 3.35 -15.86
N GLY A 145 -6.71 3.35 -15.07
CA GLY A 145 -7.58 4.51 -14.90
C GLY A 145 -8.82 4.44 -15.80
N PRO A 146 -9.34 5.57 -16.31
CA PRO A 146 -8.99 6.97 -15.97
C PRO A 146 -9.28 7.32 -14.51
N ASN A 147 -9.03 8.60 -14.15
CA ASN A 147 -9.26 9.08 -12.80
C ASN A 147 -8.43 8.32 -11.76
N CYS A 148 -7.15 8.11 -12.03
CA CYS A 148 -6.21 7.44 -11.15
C CYS A 148 -5.06 8.36 -10.75
N MET A 149 -4.21 7.94 -9.80
CA MET A 149 -3.03 8.69 -9.36
C MET A 149 -1.73 8.19 -10.01
N GLY A 150 -1.77 7.01 -10.61
CA GLY A 150 -0.64 6.38 -11.27
C GLY A 150 -0.02 5.22 -10.50
N LEU A 151 1.28 5.03 -10.67
CA LEU A 151 2.05 3.89 -10.17
C LEU A 151 3.25 4.38 -9.36
N ILE A 152 3.56 3.66 -8.26
CA ILE A 152 4.80 3.82 -7.50
C ILE A 152 5.40 2.43 -7.33
N VAL A 153 6.61 2.22 -7.84
CA VAL A 153 7.34 0.94 -7.73
C VAL A 153 8.75 1.23 -7.20
N PRO A 154 8.92 1.26 -5.85
CA PRO A 154 10.13 1.74 -5.20
C PRO A 154 11.40 1.02 -5.65
N HIS A 155 11.43 -0.32 -5.68
CA HIS A 155 12.60 -1.10 -6.08
C HIS A 155 13.03 -0.85 -7.54
N HIS A 156 12.10 -0.42 -8.40
CA HIS A 156 12.38 -0.02 -9.78
C HIS A 156 12.59 1.49 -9.92
N ARG A 157 12.54 2.24 -8.82
CA ARG A 157 12.61 3.71 -8.76
C ARG A 157 11.59 4.39 -9.68
N LEU A 158 10.47 3.73 -9.93
CA LEU A 158 9.39 4.22 -10.77
C LEU A 158 8.43 5.06 -9.95
N ALA A 159 8.49 6.37 -10.12
CA ALA A 159 7.60 7.36 -9.50
C ALA A 159 6.64 7.94 -10.56
N LEU A 160 5.82 7.10 -11.16
CA LEU A 160 4.87 7.48 -12.22
C LEU A 160 3.55 7.97 -11.60
N CYS A 161 3.64 8.97 -10.74
CA CYS A 161 2.54 9.52 -9.94
C CYS A 161 2.73 11.03 -9.78
N SER A 162 1.61 11.77 -9.72
CA SER A 162 1.65 13.24 -9.65
C SER A 162 1.53 13.81 -8.23
N SER A 163 1.50 12.97 -7.19
CA SER A 163 1.31 13.40 -5.80
C SER A 163 2.59 13.99 -5.21
N VAL A 164 2.43 15.08 -4.46
CA VAL A 164 3.52 15.76 -3.75
C VAL A 164 4.15 14.90 -2.64
N VAL A 165 3.51 13.84 -2.19
CA VAL A 165 4.07 12.89 -1.20
C VAL A 165 5.34 12.20 -1.70
N LEU A 166 5.60 12.25 -3.01
CA LEU A 166 6.82 11.73 -3.61
C LEU A 166 8.00 12.72 -3.61
N ASP A 167 7.83 13.93 -3.08
CA ASP A 167 8.93 14.88 -2.90
C ASP A 167 9.72 14.51 -1.63
N THR A 168 10.31 13.35 -1.63
CA THR A 168 11.08 12.73 -0.55
C THR A 168 12.45 12.31 -1.06
N ASP A 169 13.42 12.15 -0.17
CA ASP A 169 14.78 11.76 -0.55
C ASP A 169 14.84 10.34 -1.14
N ARG A 170 13.96 9.44 -0.68
CA ARG A 170 13.98 8.03 -1.08
C ARG A 170 12.58 7.41 -1.08
N LEU A 171 12.27 6.63 -2.11
CA LEU A 171 11.14 5.71 -2.09
C LEU A 171 11.55 4.45 -1.29
N ARG A 172 10.80 4.14 -0.24
CA ARG A 172 11.09 2.98 0.61
C ARG A 172 10.54 1.71 -0.03
N ASP A 173 11.43 0.78 -0.36
CA ASP A 173 11.07 -0.57 -0.82
C ASP A 173 10.61 -1.45 0.36
N GLY A 174 9.78 -2.46 0.08
CA GLY A 174 9.27 -3.38 1.08
C GLY A 174 8.59 -4.60 0.46
N ALA A 175 7.92 -5.40 1.27
CA ALA A 175 7.28 -6.64 0.87
C ALA A 175 5.75 -6.54 0.73
N ILE A 176 5.18 -5.34 0.88
CA ILE A 176 3.74 -5.09 0.77
C ILE A 176 3.44 -4.51 -0.61
N SER A 177 2.45 -5.07 -1.32
CA SER A 177 1.90 -4.45 -2.53
C SER A 177 0.50 -3.88 -2.23
N LEU A 178 0.25 -2.66 -2.70
CA LEU A 178 -1.01 -1.92 -2.51
C LEU A 178 -1.70 -1.71 -3.85
N VAL A 179 -2.94 -2.16 -3.95
CA VAL A 179 -3.83 -1.93 -5.10
C VAL A 179 -5.04 -1.13 -4.62
N SER A 180 -5.27 0.05 -5.17
CA SER A 180 -6.30 0.97 -4.69
C SER A 180 -7.15 1.52 -5.83
N GLN A 181 -8.48 1.48 -5.69
CA GLN A 181 -9.37 2.21 -6.59
C GLN A 181 -9.30 3.72 -6.35
N SER A 182 -9.04 4.16 -5.12
CA SER A 182 -8.86 5.57 -4.79
C SER A 182 -7.40 6.00 -4.92
N GLY A 183 -7.15 6.96 -5.80
CA GLY A 183 -5.82 7.54 -5.96
C GLY A 183 -5.38 8.34 -4.73
N ALA A 184 -6.29 9.12 -4.15
CA ALA A 184 -6.00 9.92 -2.96
C ALA A 184 -5.68 9.03 -1.75
N LEU A 185 -6.43 7.93 -1.55
CA LEU A 185 -6.13 6.99 -0.48
C LEU A 185 -4.82 6.24 -0.71
N MET A 186 -4.52 5.83 -1.95
CA MET A 186 -3.22 5.18 -2.24
C MET A 186 -2.05 6.04 -1.76
N VAL A 187 -2.03 7.32 -2.12
CA VAL A 187 -0.92 8.21 -1.75
C VAL A 187 -0.93 8.58 -0.27
N SER A 188 -2.10 8.69 0.37
CA SER A 188 -2.22 8.90 1.81
C SER A 188 -1.70 7.70 2.61
N ILE A 189 -2.03 6.47 2.18
CA ILE A 189 -1.52 5.23 2.77
C ILE A 189 0.00 5.16 2.59
N PHE A 190 0.50 5.46 1.40
CA PHE A 190 1.94 5.47 1.11
C PHE A 190 2.71 6.43 2.02
N ASP A 191 2.20 7.66 2.19
CA ASP A 191 2.82 8.69 3.02
C ASP A 191 2.84 8.30 4.51
N ARG A 192 1.71 7.84 5.03
CA ARG A 192 1.61 7.40 6.44
C ARG A 192 2.47 6.18 6.74
N ALA A 193 2.49 5.20 5.85
CA ALA A 193 3.33 4.03 5.99
C ALA A 193 4.83 4.38 6.03
N ALA A 194 5.24 5.40 5.26
CA ALA A 194 6.61 5.89 5.27
C ALA A 194 7.01 6.48 6.65
N ALA A 195 6.06 7.14 7.35
CA ALA A 195 6.27 7.62 8.72
C ALA A 195 6.48 6.47 9.72
N ASP A 196 5.80 5.33 9.50
CA ASP A 196 5.95 4.10 10.30
C ASP A 196 7.11 3.21 9.79
N SER A 197 7.99 3.72 8.95
CA SER A 197 9.11 2.98 8.34
C SER A 197 8.68 1.77 7.49
N ILE A 198 7.42 1.72 7.06
CA ILE A 198 6.89 0.66 6.20
C ILE A 198 7.12 1.01 4.74
N GLY A 199 7.74 0.10 3.98
CA GLY A 199 7.95 0.22 2.55
C GLY A 199 6.94 -0.60 1.75
N PHE A 200 6.81 -0.24 0.46
CA PHE A 200 5.96 -0.96 -0.49
C PHE A 200 6.77 -1.54 -1.64
N ARG A 201 6.35 -2.71 -2.11
CA ARG A 201 6.86 -3.30 -3.35
C ARG A 201 6.24 -2.61 -4.57
N HIS A 202 4.92 -2.52 -4.57
CA HIS A 202 4.13 -1.86 -5.61
C HIS A 202 3.00 -1.06 -4.98
N CYS A 203 2.71 0.13 -5.53
CA CYS A 203 1.47 0.85 -5.24
C CYS A 203 0.81 1.21 -6.57
N VAL A 204 -0.42 0.76 -6.77
CA VAL A 204 -1.17 0.90 -8.02
C VAL A 204 -2.50 1.59 -7.75
N SER A 205 -2.74 2.71 -8.44
CA SER A 205 -4.04 3.38 -8.43
C SER A 205 -4.82 3.05 -9.69
N LEU A 206 -6.03 2.52 -9.54
CA LEU A 206 -6.83 1.99 -10.65
C LEU A 206 -7.91 2.95 -11.15
N GLY A 207 -8.37 3.90 -10.31
CA GLY A 207 -9.46 4.81 -10.70
C GLY A 207 -10.72 4.06 -11.16
N ASN A 208 -11.21 4.41 -12.35
CA ASN A 208 -12.44 3.85 -12.92
C ASN A 208 -12.33 2.41 -13.45
N GLN A 209 -11.13 1.82 -13.51
CA GLN A 209 -10.89 0.42 -13.90
C GLN A 209 -11.53 0.04 -15.27
N VAL A 210 -11.27 0.82 -16.29
CA VAL A 210 -11.94 0.59 -17.60
C VAL A 210 -11.38 -0.60 -18.38
N ASP A 211 -10.15 -1.06 -18.07
CA ASP A 211 -9.49 -2.23 -18.65
C ASP A 211 -8.84 -3.07 -17.55
N LEU A 212 -7.72 -2.61 -16.99
CA LEU A 212 -7.08 -3.30 -15.86
C LEU A 212 -7.85 -3.02 -14.56
N GLU A 213 -8.16 -4.09 -13.82
CA GLU A 213 -8.93 -4.05 -12.58
C GLU A 213 -8.17 -4.69 -11.39
N ILE A 214 -8.75 -4.65 -10.21
CA ILE A 214 -8.19 -5.24 -8.98
C ILE A 214 -7.76 -6.68 -9.20
N SER A 215 -8.61 -7.50 -9.86
CA SER A 215 -8.32 -8.93 -10.03
C SER A 215 -7.11 -9.19 -10.93
N ASP A 216 -6.84 -8.33 -11.92
CA ASP A 216 -5.65 -8.46 -12.76
C ASP A 216 -4.37 -8.33 -11.92
N PHE A 217 -4.34 -7.31 -11.04
CA PHE A 217 -3.18 -7.09 -10.16
C PHE A 217 -3.09 -8.14 -9.05
N LEU A 218 -4.20 -8.56 -8.45
CA LEU A 218 -4.18 -9.63 -7.45
C LEU A 218 -3.59 -10.92 -8.03
N GLU A 219 -4.05 -11.36 -9.20
CA GLU A 219 -3.55 -12.56 -9.87
C GLU A 219 -2.05 -12.47 -10.15
N HIS A 220 -1.57 -11.31 -10.62
CA HIS A 220 -0.15 -11.06 -10.86
C HIS A 220 0.68 -11.07 -9.55
N LEU A 221 0.22 -10.35 -8.52
CA LEU A 221 0.94 -10.21 -7.26
C LEU A 221 0.98 -11.50 -6.42
N VAL A 222 0.06 -12.42 -6.66
CA VAL A 222 0.12 -13.78 -6.08
C VAL A 222 1.38 -14.52 -6.51
N ASP A 223 1.79 -14.35 -7.76
CA ASP A 223 2.98 -15.01 -8.31
C ASP A 223 4.27 -14.18 -8.17
N GLU A 224 4.18 -12.90 -7.78
CA GLU A 224 5.36 -12.04 -7.58
C GLU A 224 6.11 -12.43 -6.29
N PRO A 225 7.37 -12.93 -6.37
CA PRO A 225 8.03 -13.59 -5.23
C PRO A 225 8.31 -12.68 -4.05
N GLN A 226 8.54 -11.39 -4.29
CA GLN A 226 8.93 -10.42 -3.26
C GLN A 226 7.74 -9.67 -2.66
N THR A 227 6.53 -9.88 -3.17
CA THR A 227 5.29 -9.46 -2.51
C THR A 227 4.90 -10.53 -1.50
N GLU A 228 4.97 -10.22 -0.21
CA GLU A 228 4.61 -11.14 0.87
C GLU A 228 3.21 -10.90 1.42
N ALA A 229 2.66 -9.68 1.26
CA ALA A 229 1.28 -9.36 1.58
C ALA A 229 0.69 -8.40 0.54
N ILE A 230 -0.62 -8.51 0.30
CA ILE A 230 -1.34 -7.67 -0.66
C ILE A 230 -2.41 -6.88 0.07
N CYS A 231 -2.32 -5.55 0.02
CA CYS A 231 -3.31 -4.62 0.54
C CYS A 231 -4.22 -4.14 -0.59
N VAL A 232 -5.53 -4.18 -0.38
CA VAL A 232 -6.51 -3.80 -1.41
C VAL A 232 -7.54 -2.83 -0.86
N TYR A 233 -7.70 -1.68 -1.51
CA TYR A 233 -8.82 -0.77 -1.25
C TYR A 233 -9.88 -0.90 -2.33
N VAL A 234 -11.09 -1.25 -1.94
CA VAL A 234 -12.21 -1.60 -2.83
C VAL A 234 -13.39 -0.66 -2.67
N GLU A 235 -13.86 -0.07 -3.75
CA GLU A 235 -15.13 0.67 -3.83
C GLU A 235 -16.20 -0.21 -4.49
N GLY A 236 -15.85 -0.90 -5.59
CA GLY A 236 -16.70 -1.84 -6.31
C GLY A 236 -15.89 -2.86 -7.11
N LEU A 237 -16.47 -4.00 -7.39
CA LEU A 237 -15.87 -5.06 -8.20
C LEU A 237 -16.58 -5.17 -9.55
N LEU A 238 -15.82 -5.32 -10.62
CA LEU A 238 -16.35 -5.59 -11.95
C LEU A 238 -16.71 -7.07 -12.13
N ASP A 239 -15.86 -7.96 -11.59
CA ASP A 239 -16.07 -9.42 -11.60
C ASP A 239 -15.78 -10.02 -10.21
N GLY A 240 -16.84 -10.14 -9.41
CA GLY A 240 -16.73 -10.72 -8.06
C GLY A 240 -16.30 -12.19 -8.07
N GLY A 241 -16.61 -12.94 -9.12
CA GLY A 241 -16.17 -14.33 -9.26
C GLY A 241 -14.66 -14.44 -9.51
N ARG A 242 -14.11 -13.54 -10.34
CA ARG A 242 -12.68 -13.46 -10.58
C ARG A 242 -11.93 -13.03 -9.32
N PHE A 243 -12.45 -12.01 -8.62
CA PHE A 243 -11.90 -11.55 -7.33
C PHE A 243 -11.83 -12.70 -6.32
N ARG A 244 -12.92 -13.48 -6.15
CA ARG A 244 -12.93 -14.66 -5.28
C ARG A 244 -11.85 -15.67 -5.67
N ARG A 245 -11.71 -15.99 -6.97
CA ARG A 245 -10.65 -16.91 -7.43
C ARG A 245 -9.24 -16.40 -7.14
N ALA A 246 -9.02 -15.09 -7.29
CA ALA A 246 -7.74 -14.46 -6.97
C ALA A 246 -7.42 -14.53 -5.46
N LEU A 247 -8.41 -14.30 -4.58
CA LEU A 247 -8.26 -14.50 -3.13
C LEU A 247 -7.92 -15.96 -2.79
N ALA A 248 -8.64 -16.92 -3.40
CA ALA A 248 -8.36 -18.34 -3.20
C ALA A 248 -6.95 -18.71 -3.67
N ALA A 249 -6.44 -18.12 -4.74
CA ALA A 249 -5.08 -18.32 -5.22
C ALA A 249 -4.06 -17.73 -4.23
N ALA A 250 -4.29 -16.53 -3.70
CA ALA A 250 -3.42 -15.90 -2.71
C ALA A 250 -3.34 -16.75 -1.42
N ARG A 251 -4.49 -17.25 -0.94
CA ARG A 251 -4.53 -18.17 0.21
C ARG A 251 -3.70 -19.45 -0.03
N ARG A 252 -3.81 -20.07 -1.20
CA ARG A 252 -3.00 -21.26 -1.55
C ARG A 252 -1.51 -20.96 -1.63
N ALA A 253 -1.16 -19.73 -2.08
CA ALA A 253 0.22 -19.27 -2.12
C ALA A 253 0.77 -18.85 -0.73
N GLY A 254 -0.07 -18.84 0.32
CA GLY A 254 0.31 -18.39 1.65
C GLY A 254 0.53 -16.88 1.74
N LYS A 255 -0.02 -16.10 0.81
CA LYS A 255 0.07 -14.63 0.79
C LYS A 255 -1.19 -14.03 1.39
N PRO A 256 -1.13 -13.34 2.53
CA PRO A 256 -2.28 -12.66 3.11
C PRO A 256 -2.76 -11.54 2.18
N VAL A 257 -4.07 -11.47 2.00
CA VAL A 257 -4.75 -10.35 1.34
C VAL A 257 -5.56 -9.60 2.39
N LEU A 258 -5.29 -8.32 2.54
CA LEU A 258 -5.96 -7.44 3.48
C LEU A 258 -6.80 -6.44 2.70
N VAL A 259 -8.04 -6.26 3.11
CA VAL A 259 -9.01 -5.50 2.32
C VAL A 259 -9.70 -4.44 3.17
N VAL A 260 -9.67 -3.21 2.69
CA VAL A 260 -10.57 -2.14 3.15
C VAL A 260 -11.62 -1.91 2.07
N LYS A 261 -12.90 -1.99 2.42
CA LYS A 261 -14.00 -1.73 1.49
C LYS A 261 -14.92 -0.62 1.99
N THR A 262 -15.19 0.35 1.09
CA THR A 262 -16.25 1.34 1.32
C THR A 262 -17.63 0.81 0.96
N GLY A 263 -18.68 1.50 1.37
CA GLY A 263 -20.06 1.11 1.06
C GLY A 263 -20.57 -0.04 1.93
N ARG A 264 -20.14 -0.13 3.20
CA ARG A 264 -20.61 -1.10 4.21
C ARG A 264 -21.98 -0.73 4.80
N THR A 265 -22.32 0.55 4.80
CA THR A 265 -23.58 1.10 5.35
C THR A 265 -24.38 1.79 4.26
N ALA A 266 -25.68 2.03 4.50
CA ALA A 266 -26.52 2.77 3.55
C ALA A 266 -25.95 4.16 3.20
N ALA A 267 -25.37 4.86 4.18
CA ALA A 267 -24.70 6.15 3.96
C ALA A 267 -23.44 5.98 3.10
N GLY A 268 -22.61 4.98 3.42
CA GLY A 268 -21.39 4.65 2.65
C GLY A 268 -21.70 4.23 1.21
N VAL A 269 -22.77 3.45 0.98
CA VAL A 269 -23.25 3.09 -0.37
C VAL A 269 -23.67 4.33 -1.15
N LYS A 270 -24.40 5.27 -0.51
CA LYS A 270 -24.79 6.53 -1.16
C LYS A 270 -23.57 7.36 -1.54
N SER A 271 -22.58 7.48 -0.66
CA SER A 271 -21.33 8.19 -0.93
C SER A 271 -20.53 7.54 -2.06
N ALA A 272 -20.33 6.22 -2.04
CA ALA A 272 -19.60 5.49 -3.07
C ALA A 272 -20.26 5.64 -4.46
N ARG A 273 -21.57 5.58 -4.54
CA ARG A 273 -22.33 5.80 -5.81
C ARG A 273 -22.15 7.20 -6.38
N SER A 274 -21.99 8.20 -5.52
CA SER A 274 -21.78 9.59 -5.97
C SER A 274 -20.34 9.83 -6.47
N HIS A 275 -19.39 9.00 -6.02
CA HIS A 275 -17.96 9.15 -6.31
C HIS A 275 -17.51 8.27 -7.49
N THR A 276 -18.06 7.07 -7.59
CA THR A 276 -17.74 6.13 -8.66
C THR A 276 -19.04 5.66 -9.32
N ALA A 277 -19.07 5.55 -10.64
CA ALA A 277 -20.21 5.00 -11.39
C ALA A 277 -20.43 3.50 -11.12
N SER A 278 -19.69 2.89 -10.19
CA SER A 278 -19.75 1.46 -9.90
C SER A 278 -20.83 1.14 -8.87
N LEU A 279 -21.54 0.03 -9.10
CA LEU A 279 -22.49 -0.53 -8.14
C LEU A 279 -21.69 -1.14 -6.98
N ALA A 280 -21.79 -0.54 -5.79
CA ALA A 280 -21.35 -1.19 -4.56
C ALA A 280 -22.15 -2.49 -4.40
N GLY A 281 -21.51 -3.64 -4.55
CA GLY A 281 -22.14 -4.94 -4.27
C GLY A 281 -22.63 -5.05 -2.83
N ALA A 282 -23.50 -6.02 -2.53
CA ALA A 282 -24.01 -6.24 -1.19
C ALA A 282 -22.82 -6.54 -0.24
N TRP A 283 -22.75 -5.79 0.87
CA TRP A 283 -21.69 -5.95 1.86
C TRP A 283 -21.61 -7.36 2.42
N ASP A 284 -22.77 -7.95 2.78
CA ASP A 284 -22.80 -9.29 3.39
C ASP A 284 -22.21 -10.37 2.49
N VAL A 285 -22.46 -10.27 1.18
CA VAL A 285 -21.89 -11.20 0.18
C VAL A 285 -20.38 -10.98 0.06
N PHE A 286 -19.92 -9.73 0.02
CA PHE A 286 -18.50 -9.41 -0.04
C PHE A 286 -17.77 -9.90 1.20
N GLU A 287 -18.31 -9.64 2.38
CA GLU A 287 -17.76 -10.08 3.66
C GLU A 287 -17.69 -11.62 3.74
N ALA A 288 -18.76 -12.30 3.33
CA ALA A 288 -18.78 -13.78 3.32
C ALA A 288 -17.70 -14.36 2.41
N VAL A 289 -17.53 -13.81 1.20
CA VAL A 289 -16.46 -14.22 0.27
C VAL A 289 -15.08 -13.99 0.87
N CYS A 290 -14.83 -12.80 1.43
CA CYS A 290 -13.54 -12.51 2.06
C CYS A 290 -13.23 -13.49 3.20
N ARG A 291 -14.20 -13.79 4.07
CA ARG A 291 -14.04 -14.76 5.15
C ARG A 291 -13.77 -16.17 4.64
N GLU A 292 -14.54 -16.63 3.67
CA GLU A 292 -14.40 -17.97 3.09
C GLU A 292 -13.02 -18.15 2.45
N GLU A 293 -12.54 -17.13 1.76
CA GLU A 293 -11.23 -17.18 1.09
C GLU A 293 -10.06 -16.71 1.97
N GLY A 294 -10.31 -16.40 3.25
CA GLY A 294 -9.27 -16.06 4.23
C GLY A 294 -8.66 -14.68 4.06
N ALA A 295 -9.36 -13.77 3.39
CA ALA A 295 -8.93 -12.37 3.32
C ALA A 295 -9.26 -11.63 4.62
N VAL A 296 -8.35 -10.78 5.08
CA VAL A 296 -8.52 -9.97 6.29
C VAL A 296 -9.25 -8.68 5.94
N LEU A 297 -10.40 -8.45 6.59
CA LEU A 297 -11.15 -7.21 6.44
C LEU A 297 -10.71 -6.21 7.50
N ALA A 298 -9.97 -5.18 7.09
CA ALA A 298 -9.61 -4.07 7.94
C ALA A 298 -10.70 -2.98 7.91
N GLN A 299 -10.82 -2.23 9.00
CA GLN A 299 -11.77 -1.13 9.09
C GLN A 299 -11.18 0.17 8.56
N GLN A 300 -9.90 0.39 8.79
CA GLN A 300 -9.15 1.57 8.42
C GLN A 300 -7.98 1.19 7.49
N PRO A 301 -7.56 2.09 6.60
CA PRO A 301 -6.41 1.84 5.72
C PRO A 301 -5.09 1.64 6.49
N GLU A 302 -4.91 2.34 7.60
CA GLU A 302 -3.74 2.25 8.46
C GLU A 302 -3.63 0.85 9.09
N ASP A 303 -4.73 0.35 9.66
CA ASP A 303 -4.80 -1.01 10.23
C ASP A 303 -4.49 -2.07 9.18
N MET A 304 -4.93 -1.86 7.95
CA MET A 304 -4.65 -2.78 6.84
C MET A 304 -3.15 -2.94 6.62
N VAL A 305 -2.40 -1.84 6.56
CA VAL A 305 -0.94 -1.86 6.28
C VAL A 305 -0.17 -2.43 7.48
N ARG A 306 -0.51 -2.03 8.70
CA ARG A 306 0.11 -2.54 9.93
C ARG A 306 -0.15 -4.03 10.12
N ALA A 307 -1.38 -4.47 9.89
CA ALA A 307 -1.72 -5.90 9.92
C ALA A 307 -0.99 -6.69 8.83
N ALA A 308 -0.79 -6.11 7.63
CA ALA A 308 0.03 -6.74 6.59
C ALA A 308 1.47 -6.93 7.05
N GLN A 309 2.08 -5.90 7.64
CA GLN A 309 3.44 -5.98 8.19
C GLN A 309 3.55 -7.03 9.30
N PHE A 310 2.55 -7.09 10.18
CA PHE A 310 2.49 -8.09 11.23
C PHE A 310 2.42 -9.51 10.65
N LEU A 311 1.54 -9.76 9.66
CA LEU A 311 1.37 -11.08 9.05
C LEU A 311 2.59 -11.54 8.24
N ILE A 312 3.36 -10.62 7.66
CA ILE A 312 4.64 -10.93 7.01
C ILE A 312 5.63 -11.47 8.03
N ARG A 313 5.75 -10.82 9.18
CA ARG A 313 6.68 -11.20 10.25
C ARG A 313 6.24 -12.47 10.98
N HIS A 314 4.93 -12.64 11.16
CA HIS A 314 4.33 -13.72 11.96
C HIS A 314 3.46 -14.62 11.10
N LYS A 315 4.07 -15.36 10.18
CA LYS A 315 3.37 -16.24 9.21
C LYS A 315 2.55 -17.39 9.88
N ARG A 316 2.81 -17.67 11.15
CA ARG A 316 2.06 -18.70 11.91
C ARG A 316 1.72 -18.14 13.29
N PRO A 317 0.43 -18.00 13.64
CA PRO A 317 0.05 -17.66 15.00
C PRO A 317 0.55 -18.76 15.95
N ARG A 318 1.18 -18.34 17.04
CA ARG A 318 1.62 -19.28 18.08
C ARG A 318 0.48 -19.47 19.07
N ARG A 319 0.30 -20.69 19.57
CA ARG A 319 -0.64 -20.97 20.67
C ARG A 319 -0.13 -20.35 21.96
N GLY A 320 -0.99 -19.68 22.71
CA GLY A 320 -0.65 -19.01 23.97
C GLY A 320 -1.45 -17.74 24.12
N GLY A 321 -1.29 -17.05 25.22
CA GLY A 321 -1.90 -15.73 25.44
C GLY A 321 -1.01 -14.60 24.94
N VAL A 322 -1.50 -13.37 25.09
CA VAL A 322 -0.75 -12.13 24.81
C VAL A 322 0.17 -11.83 25.98
N ALA A 323 1.46 -11.65 25.72
CA ALA A 323 2.40 -11.09 26.68
C ALA A 323 2.56 -9.59 26.42
N ILE A 324 2.42 -8.78 27.45
CA ILE A 324 2.55 -7.33 27.41
C ILE A 324 3.84 -6.96 28.13
N LEU A 325 4.70 -6.18 27.46
CA LEU A 325 5.93 -5.63 28.01
C LEU A 325 5.95 -4.14 27.72
N SER A 326 6.05 -3.29 28.75
CA SER A 326 6.03 -1.85 28.57
C SER A 326 6.91 -1.16 29.62
N SER A 327 7.52 -0.02 29.26
CA SER A 327 8.19 0.87 30.20
C SER A 327 7.22 1.76 30.99
N SER A 328 5.92 1.61 30.78
CA SER A 328 4.86 2.40 31.43
C SER A 328 3.79 1.50 32.02
N GLY A 329 3.59 1.57 33.34
CA GLY A 329 2.49 0.88 34.01
C GLY A 329 1.11 1.31 33.49
N GLY A 330 0.93 2.58 33.10
CA GLY A 330 -0.29 3.04 32.44
C GLY A 330 -0.47 2.38 31.07
N GLY A 331 0.62 2.23 30.29
CA GLY A 331 0.62 1.49 29.04
C GLY A 331 0.25 0.02 29.21
N CYS A 332 0.79 -0.63 30.24
CA CYS A 332 0.40 -2.00 30.62
C CYS A 332 -1.09 -2.14 30.90
N GLY A 333 -1.68 -1.18 31.66
CA GLY A 333 -3.11 -1.18 31.96
C GLY A 333 -3.97 -1.05 30.70
N ILE A 334 -3.69 -0.04 29.85
CA ILE A 334 -4.43 0.19 28.60
C ILE A 334 -4.33 -1.03 27.67
N ALA A 335 -3.14 -1.60 27.51
CA ALA A 335 -2.96 -2.79 26.69
C ALA A 335 -3.71 -4.02 27.23
N SER A 336 -3.73 -4.20 28.56
CA SER A 336 -4.49 -5.29 29.21
C SER A 336 -6.00 -5.15 29.01
N ASP A 337 -6.53 -3.92 29.16
CA ASP A 337 -7.94 -3.64 28.87
C ASP A 337 -8.26 -3.99 27.42
N ARG A 338 -7.40 -3.59 26.50
CA ARG A 338 -7.62 -3.86 25.06
C ARG A 338 -7.57 -5.35 24.73
N VAL A 339 -6.61 -6.09 25.28
CA VAL A 339 -6.52 -7.56 25.13
C VAL A 339 -7.82 -8.23 25.64
N SER A 340 -8.33 -7.77 26.80
CA SER A 340 -9.56 -8.28 27.39
C SER A 340 -10.81 -7.95 26.57
N GLU A 341 -10.92 -6.73 26.02
CA GLU A 341 -12.02 -6.32 25.14
C GLU A 341 -12.08 -7.15 23.84
N LEU A 342 -10.94 -7.67 23.41
CA LEU A 342 -10.84 -8.55 22.23
C LEU A 342 -11.05 -10.03 22.53
N ASP A 343 -11.40 -10.38 23.78
CA ASP A 343 -11.50 -11.77 24.26
C ASP A 343 -10.22 -12.58 24.02
N LEU A 344 -9.05 -11.91 24.06
CA LEU A 344 -7.76 -12.59 23.96
C LEU A 344 -7.26 -12.94 25.36
N PRO A 345 -6.67 -14.13 25.57
CA PRO A 345 -6.11 -14.48 26.86
C PRO A 345 -4.76 -13.79 27.07
N LEU A 346 -4.53 -13.27 28.27
CA LEU A 346 -3.18 -12.92 28.70
C LEU A 346 -2.33 -14.19 28.89
N ALA A 347 -1.08 -14.15 28.43
CA ALA A 347 -0.15 -15.26 28.59
C ALA A 347 0.17 -15.48 30.09
N ARG A 348 0.15 -16.73 30.53
CA ARG A 348 0.68 -17.10 31.84
C ARG A 348 2.17 -17.39 31.71
N LEU A 349 2.97 -16.67 32.48
CA LEU A 349 4.41 -16.88 32.48
C LEU A 349 4.72 -18.21 33.22
N ALA A 350 5.67 -18.96 32.67
CA ALA A 350 6.20 -20.13 33.37
C ALA A 350 6.91 -19.70 34.68
N PRO A 351 6.90 -20.54 35.73
CA PRO A 351 7.57 -20.19 36.98
C PRO A 351 9.05 -19.83 36.80
N ALA A 352 9.76 -20.52 35.90
CA ALA A 352 11.16 -20.23 35.58
C ALA A 352 11.32 -18.87 34.88
N THR A 353 10.42 -18.50 33.96
CA THR A 353 10.41 -17.20 33.29
C THR A 353 10.18 -16.07 34.29
N ARG A 354 9.22 -16.26 35.19
CA ARG A 354 8.91 -15.29 36.24
C ARG A 354 10.12 -15.12 37.20
N ALA A 355 10.71 -16.20 37.66
CA ALA A 355 11.89 -16.15 38.52
C ALA A 355 13.06 -15.41 37.87
N ALA A 356 13.31 -15.66 36.56
CA ALA A 356 14.34 -14.93 35.83
C ALA A 356 14.03 -13.43 35.70
N LEU A 357 12.75 -13.05 35.50
CA LEU A 357 12.35 -11.66 35.50
C LEU A 357 12.49 -11.00 36.88
N GLU A 358 12.23 -11.71 37.96
CA GLU A 358 12.39 -11.22 39.34
C GLU A 358 13.87 -10.96 39.72
N GLU A 359 14.85 -11.45 38.97
CA GLU A 359 16.26 -11.12 39.12
C GLU A 359 16.57 -9.68 38.65
N ILE A 360 15.78 -9.15 37.69
CA ILE A 360 16.01 -7.84 37.07
C ILE A 360 14.89 -6.83 37.34
N LEU A 361 13.71 -7.27 37.78
CA LEU A 361 12.53 -6.46 38.05
C LEU A 361 12.02 -6.68 39.47
N LEU A 362 11.25 -5.75 39.99
CA LEU A 362 10.53 -5.97 41.25
C LEU A 362 9.44 -7.04 41.06
N PRO A 363 9.15 -7.89 42.06
CA PRO A 363 8.20 -8.97 41.94
C PRO A 363 6.81 -8.57 41.36
N PRO A 364 6.22 -7.42 41.72
CA PRO A 364 4.98 -6.98 41.12
C PRO A 364 5.08 -6.61 39.63
N GLN A 365 6.28 -6.35 39.12
CA GLN A 365 6.55 -5.98 37.72
C GLN A 365 6.92 -7.18 36.86
N ALA A 366 7.25 -8.30 37.48
CA ALA A 366 7.74 -9.52 36.84
C ALA A 366 6.62 -10.50 36.44
N ASP A 367 5.38 -10.06 36.40
CA ASP A 367 4.22 -10.84 35.90
C ASP A 367 3.58 -10.14 34.71
N ASN A 368 2.79 -10.85 33.93
CA ASN A 368 2.14 -10.29 32.75
C ASN A 368 0.84 -9.53 33.12
N PRO A 369 0.75 -8.23 32.83
CA PRO A 369 1.65 -7.37 32.05
C PRO A 369 2.97 -7.05 32.79
N ILE A 370 4.09 -7.10 32.03
CA ILE A 370 5.42 -6.84 32.56
C ILE A 370 5.70 -5.35 32.47
N ASP A 371 5.84 -4.71 33.65
CA ASP A 371 6.13 -3.28 33.76
C ASP A 371 7.61 -3.05 34.05
N LEU A 372 8.35 -2.57 33.04
CA LEU A 372 9.77 -2.26 33.18
C LEU A 372 10.04 -1.03 34.07
N GLY A 373 8.98 -0.28 34.43
CA GLY A 373 9.08 0.98 35.18
C GLY A 373 9.65 2.12 34.32
N GLY A 374 9.45 3.35 34.75
CA GLY A 374 9.90 4.55 34.04
C GLY A 374 11.42 4.80 34.13
N ARG A 375 12.23 3.83 33.79
CA ARG A 375 13.68 3.90 33.79
C ARG A 375 14.17 4.65 32.56
N ARG A 376 15.27 5.40 32.67
CA ARG A 376 15.78 6.30 31.62
C ARG A 376 17.31 6.22 31.41
N ALA A 377 17.96 5.20 31.93
CA ALA A 377 19.40 5.02 31.82
C ALA A 377 19.75 4.03 30.66
N PRO A 378 20.95 4.07 30.10
CA PRO A 378 21.39 3.10 29.09
C PRO A 378 21.25 1.64 29.55
N GLU A 379 21.43 1.38 30.84
CA GLU A 379 21.26 0.06 31.45
C GLU A 379 19.80 -0.44 31.35
N ASP A 380 18.85 0.45 31.19
CA ASP A 380 17.42 0.10 31.08
C ASP A 380 17.10 -0.55 29.71
N VAL A 381 17.89 -0.24 28.68
CA VAL A 381 17.78 -0.87 27.35
C VAL A 381 18.23 -2.33 27.43
N GLU A 382 19.31 -2.62 28.19
CA GLU A 382 19.76 -3.99 28.45
C GLU A 382 18.68 -4.78 29.20
N ILE A 383 18.09 -4.21 30.25
CA ILE A 383 17.02 -4.84 31.04
C ILE A 383 15.81 -5.16 30.15
N ALA A 384 15.42 -4.24 29.26
CA ALA A 384 14.31 -4.46 28.32
C ALA A 384 14.65 -5.59 27.32
N GLY A 385 15.89 -5.61 26.82
CA GLY A 385 16.40 -6.67 25.96
C GLY A 385 16.45 -8.03 26.66
N ASP A 386 16.91 -8.07 27.90
CA ASP A 386 16.99 -9.30 28.71
C ASP A 386 15.58 -9.81 29.07
N ALA A 387 14.67 -8.93 29.46
CA ALA A 387 13.26 -9.29 29.70
C ALA A 387 12.61 -9.86 28.43
N ALA A 388 12.85 -9.26 27.28
CA ALA A 388 12.35 -9.77 26.00
C ALA A 388 12.96 -11.15 25.67
N ARG A 389 14.26 -11.36 25.86
CA ARG A 389 14.92 -12.67 25.69
C ARG A 389 14.38 -13.74 26.64
N ILE A 390 14.16 -13.40 27.89
CA ILE A 390 13.59 -14.30 28.88
C ILE A 390 12.17 -14.74 28.50
N ILE A 391 11.35 -13.81 28.00
CA ILE A 391 9.95 -14.06 27.66
C ILE A 391 9.83 -14.85 26.33
N PHE A 392 10.63 -14.49 25.33
CA PHE A 392 10.47 -14.99 23.96
C PHE A 392 11.51 -16.05 23.57
N GLY A 393 12.60 -16.21 24.34
CA GLY A 393 13.74 -17.07 24.02
C GLY A 393 14.55 -16.51 22.83
N ASP A 394 15.79 -17.01 22.68
CA ASP A 394 16.66 -16.64 21.55
C ASP A 394 16.06 -17.02 20.18
N ASP A 395 15.25 -18.08 20.12
CA ASP A 395 14.54 -18.54 18.93
C ASP A 395 13.13 -17.91 18.77
N GLY A 396 12.67 -17.16 19.76
CA GLY A 396 11.29 -16.63 19.82
C GLY A 396 11.10 -15.36 19.02
N VAL A 397 12.16 -14.66 18.74
CA VAL A 397 12.20 -13.40 18.00
C VAL A 397 13.28 -13.54 16.92
N SER A 398 12.95 -14.20 15.83
CA SER A 398 13.74 -14.07 14.61
C SER A 398 13.43 -12.70 14.01
N TYR A 399 14.01 -11.68 14.60
CA TYR A 399 14.29 -10.43 13.91
C TYR A 399 15.61 -10.65 13.18
N GLY A 400 15.70 -10.29 11.91
CA GLY A 400 16.98 -10.22 11.24
C GLY A 400 17.97 -9.44 12.12
N ASP A 401 19.20 -9.75 12.05
CA ASP A 401 20.36 -9.51 12.93
C ASP A 401 20.49 -8.19 13.74
N HIS A 402 19.45 -7.36 13.85
CA HIS A 402 19.47 -6.08 14.56
C HIS A 402 18.16 -5.84 15.31
N LEU A 403 18.21 -6.04 16.63
CA LEU A 403 17.16 -5.61 17.57
C LEU A 403 17.56 -4.23 18.10
N ASP A 404 17.12 -3.17 17.45
CA ASP A 404 17.19 -1.81 17.97
C ASP A 404 15.87 -1.43 18.66
N LEU A 405 15.91 -1.44 19.97
CA LEU A 405 14.81 -1.00 20.83
C LEU A 405 14.88 0.53 20.96
N ARG A 406 14.10 1.27 20.17
CA ARG A 406 13.92 2.71 20.41
C ARG A 406 12.82 2.95 21.42
N ILE A 407 13.20 3.31 22.64
CA ILE A 407 12.30 3.89 23.62
C ILE A 407 12.19 5.39 23.31
N ARG A 408 11.12 5.82 22.63
CA ARG A 408 10.82 7.25 22.54
C ARG A 408 10.30 7.74 23.88
N GLY A 409 11.13 8.47 24.62
CA GLY A 409 10.71 9.25 25.76
C GLY A 409 9.86 10.44 25.33
N PHE A 410 8.70 10.63 25.91
CA PHE A 410 7.97 11.90 25.86
C PHE A 410 8.83 13.02 26.46
N GLY A 411 9.16 14.03 25.68
CA GLY A 411 9.70 15.31 26.13
C GLY A 411 11.14 15.54 25.75
N ASP A 412 11.33 16.33 24.69
CA ASP A 412 12.27 17.45 24.59
C ASP A 412 12.16 18.15 23.22
N ASP A 413 10.98 18.69 22.94
CA ASP A 413 10.82 19.77 21.96
C ASP A 413 10.66 21.10 22.71
N ALA A 414 11.78 21.64 23.24
CA ALA A 414 11.88 23.05 23.55
C ALA A 414 13.33 23.46 23.84
N ARG A 415 14.13 23.69 22.79
CA ARG A 415 15.19 24.75 22.80
C ARG A 415 15.58 25.10 21.37
N PRO A 416 15.49 26.38 20.96
CA PRO A 416 16.01 26.83 19.69
C PRO A 416 17.51 27.13 19.80
N GLY A 417 18.29 26.69 18.79
CA GLY A 417 19.58 27.27 18.45
C GLY A 417 20.81 26.55 18.96
N GLY A 418 21.40 25.71 18.10
CA GLY A 418 22.80 25.29 18.16
C GLY A 418 23.13 24.36 16.99
N PRO A 419 24.28 24.54 16.28
CA PRO A 419 24.62 23.69 15.16
C PRO A 419 25.03 22.30 15.63
N THR A 420 24.35 21.28 15.09
CA THR A 420 24.68 19.86 15.32
C THR A 420 25.87 19.45 14.44
N PRO A 421 26.93 18.82 14.98
CA PRO A 421 27.95 18.18 14.16
C PRO A 421 27.37 16.95 13.47
N ALA A 422 27.70 16.76 12.20
CA ALA A 422 27.46 15.52 11.48
C ALA A 422 28.27 14.40 12.14
N ALA A 423 27.57 13.41 12.69
CA ALA A 423 28.14 12.15 13.11
C ALA A 423 27.29 11.02 12.53
N ASP A 424 27.97 10.05 11.98
CA ASP A 424 27.47 8.84 11.35
C ASP A 424 26.28 8.23 12.07
N ARG A 425 25.12 8.20 11.40
CA ARG A 425 23.96 7.42 11.84
C ARG A 425 24.02 6.07 11.16
N HIS A 426 24.30 5.04 11.91
CA HIS A 426 24.00 3.67 11.50
C HIS A 426 22.48 3.47 11.49
N ASP A 427 21.97 2.89 10.39
CA ASP A 427 20.55 2.72 10.04
C ASP A 427 19.92 1.47 10.71
N ASP A 428 20.04 1.30 12.04
CA ASP A 428 19.62 0.07 12.73
C ASP A 428 18.65 0.32 13.91
N ASP A 429 17.64 1.16 13.70
CA ASP A 429 16.67 1.47 14.75
C ASP A 429 15.32 0.76 14.52
N LEU A 430 14.95 -0.17 15.38
CA LEU A 430 13.68 -0.89 15.38
C LEU A 430 12.71 -0.24 16.39
N ASP A 431 11.67 0.43 15.88
CA ASP A 431 10.54 0.88 16.69
C ASP A 431 9.53 -0.27 16.86
N ILE A 432 9.44 -0.83 18.06
CA ILE A 432 8.33 -1.72 18.42
C ILE A 432 7.19 -0.87 18.97
N TRP A 433 6.35 -0.36 18.08
CA TRP A 433 5.05 0.21 18.43
C TRP A 433 3.97 -0.57 17.68
N LEU A 434 3.11 -1.27 18.44
CA LEU A 434 1.76 -1.57 17.98
C LEU A 434 0.84 -0.58 18.70
N PRO A 435 0.21 0.38 18.00
CA PRO A 435 -0.85 1.18 18.57
C PRO A 435 -1.97 0.24 19.04
N LEU A 436 -2.60 0.59 20.15
CA LEU A 436 -3.74 -0.14 20.72
C LEU A 436 -4.87 -0.42 19.69
N GLU A 437 -4.94 0.39 18.65
CA GLU A 437 -5.88 0.29 17.54
C GLU A 437 -5.62 -0.96 16.65
N ASP A 438 -4.39 -1.47 16.60
CA ASP A 438 -4.01 -2.62 15.76
C ASP A 438 -4.53 -3.96 16.29
N LEU A 439 -4.92 -4.03 17.55
CA LEU A 439 -5.50 -5.23 18.16
C LEU A 439 -6.89 -5.59 17.59
N GLU A 440 -7.60 -4.66 16.96
CA GLU A 440 -8.90 -4.96 16.35
C GLU A 440 -8.83 -5.91 15.14
N CYS A 441 -7.72 -5.91 14.43
CA CYS A 441 -7.51 -6.80 13.28
C CYS A 441 -7.47 -8.29 13.65
N LEU A 442 -7.24 -8.60 14.92
CA LEU A 442 -7.05 -9.97 15.41
C LEU A 442 -8.35 -10.66 15.86
N ARG A 443 -9.48 -9.98 15.80
CA ARG A 443 -10.76 -10.41 16.41
C ARG A 443 -11.47 -11.60 15.77
N ARG A 444 -10.94 -12.29 14.72
CA ARG A 444 -11.83 -13.06 13.83
C ARG A 444 -11.45 -14.48 13.44
N HIS A 445 -10.78 -15.26 14.29
CA HIS A 445 -10.82 -16.71 14.13
C HIS A 445 -11.11 -17.41 15.48
N PRO A 446 -12.25 -18.09 15.63
CA PRO A 446 -12.49 -18.94 16.80
C PRO A 446 -11.48 -20.10 16.75
N GLY A 447 -10.51 -20.09 17.63
CA GLY A 447 -9.52 -21.17 17.80
C GLY A 447 -8.06 -20.75 17.63
N ASP A 448 -7.74 -19.59 17.05
CA ASP A 448 -6.36 -19.15 16.86
C ASP A 448 -5.96 -18.11 17.92
N GLN A 449 -4.92 -18.43 18.68
CA GLN A 449 -4.35 -17.58 19.71
C GLN A 449 -3.10 -16.88 19.18
N VAL A 450 -3.05 -15.56 19.29
CA VAL A 450 -1.96 -14.69 18.79
C VAL A 450 -1.13 -14.18 19.96
N ARG A 451 0.19 -14.12 19.81
CA ARG A 451 1.08 -13.40 20.73
C ARG A 451 1.33 -12.01 20.21
N LEU A 452 1.12 -11.01 21.04
CA LEU A 452 1.46 -9.62 20.81
C LEU A 452 2.48 -9.16 21.85
N VAL A 453 3.41 -8.34 21.41
CA VAL A 453 4.36 -7.62 22.26
C VAL A 453 4.08 -6.13 22.05
N ALA A 454 3.70 -5.43 23.07
CA ALA A 454 3.48 -3.98 23.07
C ALA A 454 4.55 -3.28 23.89
#